data_ac0bba925c9dae51784e8bd947ebad1d
#
_entry.id   ac0bba925c9dae51784e8bd947ebad1d
#
_cell.length_a   1.000
_cell.length_b   1.000
_cell.length_c   1.000
_cell.angle_alpha   90.00
_cell.angle_beta   90.00
_cell.angle_gamma   90.00
#
_symmetry.space_group_name_H-M   'P 1'
#
loop_
_entity.id
_entity.type
_entity.pdbx_description
1 polymer ?
#
loop_
_entity_poly.entity_id
_entity_poly.type
_entity_poly.pdbx_seq_one_letter_code
_entity_poly.pdbx_strand_id
1 'polypeptide(L)'
;MDFKKHNTISLLTAFMLAMMFIYSCSPLDLDFTSTPAPGRTEEQSATRVPVEDYENVFIVYSMGYNDLDNFLRDDINELLTSPLMTTQRDVMLIFSHLANHYKGEYYSRWNEPTKPTLTKISRNIDGSIRRDTLKIWPDTRIGVDAQMLNEVLSYTKENFDAEKYGILLSSHGSGWCPSGYLSNPSKFENSYSYSDDDPVEIRRAQAEPPLLYNLARPDEIPVKSMGAHFLSKYESIEMDIQDLAAAFPFKMDYIIFDACFMGAVEVAYELRNVTDILIASQTEILGDGMDYQTMAGYIYPYGGPDLNGFCQRFFDYYNAQSGQYRSATISMIDCSQLEELASKCKEIFSSYRADLSNVQANRSKVQRYYRSAQSSHQWFYDFGDIIKKCSLSPEDQAEFEEILNRTILYKAATQMFMSSFYINTHSGLSMYLPITTGRDYLNNFYKTLEWNKATGLVE
;
A
#
# COMPACT_ATOMS: atom_id res chain seq x y z
N MET A 1 -66.15 33.52 3.97
CA MET A 1 -64.87 34.19 4.20
C MET A 1 -63.81 33.15 4.14
N ASP A 2 -63.38 32.70 2.96
CA ASP A 2 -62.41 33.24 2.01
C ASP A 2 -61.03 33.51 2.60
N PHE A 3 -60.09 32.93 1.90
CA PHE A 3 -58.60 32.96 1.89
C PHE A 3 -57.91 31.76 2.60
N LYS A 4 -57.18 30.89 1.93
CA LYS A 4 -56.21 30.96 0.85
C LYS A 4 -55.98 29.57 0.23
N LYS A 5 -56.33 29.39 -1.02
CA LYS A 5 -55.65 28.48 -1.94
C LYS A 5 -54.63 29.33 -2.69
N HIS A 6 -53.34 29.05 -2.59
CA HIS A 6 -52.27 29.23 -3.57
C HIS A 6 -50.92 28.94 -2.89
N ASN A 7 -50.25 27.95 -3.40
CA ASN A 7 -48.82 27.67 -3.43
C ASN A 7 -48.47 26.21 -3.17
N THR A 8 -49.03 25.31 -3.96
CA THR A 8 -48.59 23.90 -3.98
C THR A 8 -48.20 23.40 -5.37
N ILE A 9 -47.98 24.30 -6.35
CA ILE A 9 -47.60 23.90 -7.73
C ILE A 9 -46.15 24.24 -8.05
N SER A 10 -45.44 24.97 -7.19
CA SER A 10 -44.05 25.39 -7.47
C SER A 10 -42.95 24.46 -6.92
N LEU A 11 -43.30 23.43 -6.12
CA LEU A 11 -42.29 22.49 -5.58
C LEU A 11 -42.18 21.16 -6.36
N LEU A 12 -43.17 20.82 -7.18
CA LEU A 12 -43.09 19.57 -7.96
C LEU A 12 -42.32 19.71 -9.30
N THR A 13 -42.19 20.92 -9.84
CA THR A 13 -41.42 21.16 -11.07
C THR A 13 -39.92 21.34 -10.83
N ALA A 14 -39.50 21.70 -9.60
CA ALA A 14 -38.09 21.76 -9.26
C ALA A 14 -37.50 20.37 -8.95
N PHE A 15 -38.32 19.41 -8.53
CA PHE A 15 -37.88 18.05 -8.23
C PHE A 15 -37.76 17.14 -9.47
N MET A 16 -38.44 17.47 -10.57
CA MET A 16 -38.33 16.73 -11.83
C MET A 16 -37.18 17.19 -12.74
N LEU A 17 -36.60 18.37 -12.53
CA LEU A 17 -35.40 18.81 -13.27
C LEU A 17 -34.07 18.40 -12.59
N ALA A 18 -34.11 17.97 -11.30
CA ALA A 18 -32.94 17.44 -10.60
C ALA A 18 -32.71 15.93 -10.79
N MET A 19 -33.68 15.22 -11.39
CA MET A 19 -33.57 13.76 -11.66
C MET A 19 -33.18 13.42 -13.11
N MET A 20 -32.75 14.36 -13.93
CA MET A 20 -32.31 14.10 -15.30
C MET A 20 -30.79 14.23 -15.53
N PHE A 21 -29.99 14.27 -14.46
CA PHE A 21 -28.52 14.21 -14.55
C PHE A 21 -27.90 13.03 -13.81
N ILE A 22 -28.70 11.98 -13.53
CA ILE A 22 -28.15 10.69 -13.11
C ILE A 22 -28.27 9.75 -14.30
N TYR A 23 -27.47 9.94 -15.31
CA TYR A 23 -27.31 8.93 -16.34
C TYR A 23 -25.87 8.82 -16.79
N SER A 24 -25.41 7.60 -16.59
CA SER A 24 -24.44 6.91 -17.43
C SER A 24 -22.98 7.23 -17.16
N CYS A 25 -22.49 6.86 -15.98
CA CYS A 25 -21.20 6.15 -15.97
C CYS A 25 -21.51 4.68 -16.19
N SER A 26 -21.57 4.25 -17.43
CA SER A 26 -21.39 2.83 -17.73
C SER A 26 -19.99 2.47 -17.27
N PRO A 27 -19.77 1.38 -16.52
CA PRO A 27 -18.43 0.89 -16.25
C PRO A 27 -17.73 0.74 -17.59
N LEU A 28 -16.61 1.42 -17.77
CA LEU A 28 -15.73 1.19 -18.90
C LEU A 28 -15.26 -0.27 -18.76
N ASP A 29 -15.80 -1.14 -19.58
CA ASP A 29 -15.33 -2.53 -19.69
C ASP A 29 -13.84 -2.47 -20.04
N LEU A 30 -13.00 -2.73 -19.03
CA LEU A 30 -11.59 -3.00 -19.26
C LEU A 30 -11.46 -4.39 -19.88
N ASP A 31 -11.78 -4.49 -21.18
CA ASP A 31 -11.44 -5.66 -21.96
C ASP A 31 -9.93 -5.64 -22.20
N PHE A 32 -9.19 -6.31 -21.33
CA PHE A 32 -7.75 -6.53 -21.51
C PHE A 32 -7.45 -7.55 -22.63
N THR A 33 -8.48 -8.11 -23.25
CA THR A 33 -8.36 -8.97 -24.43
C THR A 33 -8.60 -8.16 -25.71
N SER A 34 -7.81 -7.10 -25.96
CA SER A 34 -7.82 -6.50 -27.28
C SER A 34 -7.27 -7.53 -28.27
N THR A 35 -8.15 -8.07 -29.12
CA THR A 35 -7.76 -8.83 -30.30
C THR A 35 -6.75 -8.00 -31.08
N PRO A 36 -5.58 -8.53 -31.44
CA PRO A 36 -4.66 -7.83 -32.32
C PRO A 36 -5.37 -7.50 -33.61
N ALA A 37 -5.25 -6.28 -34.09
CA ALA A 37 -5.73 -5.92 -35.40
C ALA A 37 -5.13 -6.90 -36.46
N PRO A 38 -5.92 -7.45 -37.36
CA PRO A 38 -5.44 -8.40 -38.34
C PRO A 38 -4.48 -7.71 -39.31
N GLY A 39 -3.22 -8.14 -39.31
CA GLY A 39 -2.26 -7.82 -40.35
C GLY A 39 -1.00 -7.06 -39.96
N ARG A 40 -0.22 -7.59 -38.99
CA ARG A 40 1.22 -7.35 -38.99
C ARG A 40 1.95 -8.66 -38.82
N THR A 41 2.51 -9.14 -39.92
CA THR A 41 3.50 -10.19 -39.96
C THR A 41 4.72 -9.80 -39.12
N GLU A 42 5.16 -10.72 -38.27
CA GLU A 42 6.46 -10.70 -37.60
C GLU A 42 7.55 -10.62 -38.65
N GLU A 43 8.13 -9.47 -38.83
CA GLU A 43 9.46 -9.15 -39.36
C GLU A 43 9.47 -7.67 -39.78
N GLN A 44 9.48 -6.78 -38.80
CA GLN A 44 10.02 -5.44 -39.01
C GLN A 44 10.96 -5.15 -37.83
N SER A 45 12.25 -5.20 -38.12
CA SER A 45 13.30 -4.58 -37.33
C SER A 45 12.79 -3.28 -36.76
N ALA A 46 12.57 -3.26 -35.44
CA ALA A 46 12.18 -2.07 -34.75
C ALA A 46 13.28 -1.03 -34.96
N THR A 47 13.05 -0.09 -35.85
CA THR A 47 13.75 1.18 -35.81
C THR A 47 13.47 1.73 -34.41
N ARG A 48 14.49 1.76 -33.54
CA ARG A 48 14.44 2.48 -32.27
C ARG A 48 13.97 3.89 -32.59
N VAL A 49 12.74 4.18 -32.22
CA VAL A 49 12.26 5.56 -32.14
C VAL A 49 13.24 6.26 -31.21
N PRO A 50 13.75 7.46 -31.54
CA PRO A 50 14.61 8.20 -30.64
C PRO A 50 13.94 8.25 -29.28
N VAL A 51 14.67 7.87 -28.22
CA VAL A 51 14.21 8.02 -26.85
C VAL A 51 14.04 9.52 -26.66
N GLU A 52 12.80 9.98 -26.58
CA GLU A 52 12.51 11.34 -26.18
C GLU A 52 12.95 11.47 -24.73
N ASP A 53 13.67 12.52 -24.36
CA ASP A 53 14.03 12.81 -22.97
C ASP A 53 12.75 13.10 -22.20
N TYR A 54 12.27 12.13 -21.43
CA TYR A 54 11.10 12.30 -20.58
C TYR A 54 11.46 13.07 -19.30
N GLU A 55 10.54 13.85 -18.78
CA GLU A 55 10.71 14.52 -17.49
C GLU A 55 10.36 13.58 -16.35
N ASN A 56 9.18 12.94 -16.44
CA ASN A 56 8.68 12.09 -15.40
C ASN A 56 8.15 10.77 -15.98
N VAL A 57 8.59 9.66 -15.40
CA VAL A 57 7.98 8.34 -15.58
C VAL A 57 7.35 7.92 -14.27
N PHE A 58 6.04 7.70 -14.28
CA PHE A 58 5.31 7.18 -13.14
C PHE A 58 4.73 5.82 -13.45
N ILE A 59 4.98 4.86 -12.57
CA ILE A 59 4.56 3.47 -12.73
C ILE A 59 3.50 3.17 -11.68
N VAL A 60 2.33 2.70 -12.09
CA VAL A 60 1.34 2.07 -11.21
C VAL A 60 1.51 0.56 -11.35
N TYR A 61 2.00 -0.08 -10.31
CA TYR A 61 2.23 -1.52 -10.25
C TYR A 61 1.13 -2.17 -9.42
N SER A 62 0.10 -2.69 -10.08
CA SER A 62 -1.13 -3.21 -9.47
C SER A 62 -1.15 -4.73 -9.46
N MET A 63 -1.11 -5.33 -8.25
CA MET A 63 -1.02 -6.77 -8.02
C MET A 63 -2.27 -7.24 -7.27
N GLY A 64 -3.33 -7.62 -8.00
CA GLY A 64 -4.65 -7.85 -7.46
C GLY A 64 -5.27 -9.19 -7.84
N TYR A 65 -4.48 -10.25 -8.08
CA TYR A 65 -5.06 -11.59 -8.15
C TYR A 65 -5.37 -12.12 -6.75
N ASN A 66 -6.29 -11.43 -6.10
CA ASN A 66 -6.71 -11.64 -4.72
C ASN A 66 -8.12 -11.01 -4.51
N ASP A 67 -8.54 -10.83 -3.27
CA ASP A 67 -9.84 -10.24 -2.92
C ASP A 67 -9.95 -8.71 -3.11
N LEU A 68 -8.84 -8.04 -3.44
CA LEU A 68 -8.82 -6.62 -3.79
C LEU A 68 -9.05 -6.34 -5.28
N ASP A 69 -9.21 -7.35 -6.11
CA ASP A 69 -9.26 -7.22 -7.57
C ASP A 69 -10.21 -6.11 -8.04
N ASN A 70 -11.42 -6.04 -7.48
CA ASN A 70 -12.39 -5.01 -7.84
C ASN A 70 -11.88 -3.59 -7.50
N PHE A 71 -11.30 -3.42 -6.31
CA PHE A 71 -10.77 -2.13 -5.87
C PHE A 71 -9.63 -1.68 -6.77
N LEU A 72 -8.67 -2.55 -7.04
CA LEU A 72 -7.53 -2.22 -7.91
C LEU A 72 -7.95 -1.94 -9.35
N ARG A 73 -9.03 -2.54 -9.80
CA ARG A 73 -9.62 -2.26 -11.10
C ARG A 73 -10.31 -0.89 -11.12
N ASP A 74 -11.02 -0.56 -10.05
CA ASP A 74 -11.66 0.75 -9.89
C ASP A 74 -10.58 1.85 -9.75
N ASP A 75 -9.51 1.62 -9.00
CA ASP A 75 -8.35 2.52 -8.89
C ASP A 75 -7.76 2.85 -10.27
N ILE A 76 -7.54 1.84 -11.12
CA ILE A 76 -7.07 2.04 -12.49
C ILE A 76 -8.09 2.83 -13.33
N ASN A 77 -9.39 2.56 -13.19
CA ASN A 77 -10.43 3.29 -13.89
C ASN A 77 -10.50 4.75 -13.47
N GLU A 78 -10.43 5.04 -12.18
CA GLU A 78 -10.39 6.40 -11.65
C GLU A 78 -9.16 7.16 -12.17
N LEU A 79 -8.00 6.54 -12.14
CA LEU A 79 -6.78 7.11 -12.68
C LEU A 79 -6.92 7.48 -14.16
N LEU A 80 -7.59 6.63 -14.96
CA LEU A 80 -7.83 6.89 -16.39
C LEU A 80 -8.85 7.99 -16.65
N THR A 81 -9.72 8.32 -15.70
CA THR A 81 -10.65 9.44 -15.78
C THR A 81 -10.04 10.77 -15.34
N SER A 82 -8.91 10.70 -14.61
CA SER A 82 -8.16 11.87 -14.14
C SER A 82 -7.67 12.74 -15.30
N PRO A 83 -7.50 14.06 -15.12
CA PRO A 83 -6.77 14.89 -16.07
C PRO A 83 -5.29 14.45 -16.08
N LEU A 84 -5.00 13.48 -16.95
CA LEU A 84 -3.67 12.88 -17.08
C LEU A 84 -2.73 13.82 -17.84
N MET A 85 -1.52 13.92 -17.33
CA MET A 85 -0.33 14.46 -17.99
C MET A 85 -0.48 15.86 -18.59
N THR A 86 0.29 16.77 -18.07
CA THR A 86 0.32 18.16 -18.50
C THR A 86 1.22 18.37 -19.74
N THR A 87 2.19 17.48 -19.97
CA THR A 87 3.15 17.59 -21.07
C THR A 87 3.27 16.27 -21.84
N GLN A 88 3.86 16.33 -23.06
CA GLN A 88 4.21 15.13 -23.82
C GLN A 88 5.49 14.43 -23.29
N ARG A 89 6.16 15.06 -22.34
CA ARG A 89 7.37 14.54 -21.69
C ARG A 89 7.08 13.71 -20.44
N ASP A 90 5.80 13.62 -20.04
CA ASP A 90 5.37 12.79 -18.92
C ASP A 90 4.84 11.44 -19.42
N VAL A 91 5.20 10.36 -18.73
CA VAL A 91 4.79 8.99 -19.08
C VAL A 91 4.16 8.33 -17.89
N MET A 92 2.99 7.73 -18.11
CA MET A 92 2.36 6.84 -17.16
C MET A 92 2.40 5.41 -17.70
N LEU A 93 2.91 4.50 -16.88
CA LEU A 93 2.90 3.07 -17.14
C LEU A 93 2.02 2.39 -16.10
N ILE A 94 1.17 1.47 -16.55
CA ILE A 94 0.36 0.64 -15.66
C ILE A 94 0.76 -0.82 -15.89
N PHE A 95 1.35 -1.43 -14.88
CA PHE A 95 1.45 -2.88 -14.80
C PHE A 95 0.24 -3.41 -14.03
N SER A 96 -0.42 -4.41 -14.57
CA SER A 96 -1.57 -5.04 -13.94
C SER A 96 -1.53 -6.56 -14.05
N HIS A 97 -1.85 -7.22 -12.92
CA HIS A 97 -2.08 -8.65 -12.84
C HIS A 97 -3.25 -8.88 -11.89
N LEU A 98 -4.44 -9.01 -12.45
CA LEU A 98 -5.72 -9.00 -11.75
C LEU A 98 -6.46 -10.34 -11.98
N ALA A 99 -7.65 -10.53 -11.40
CA ALA A 99 -8.50 -11.64 -11.75
C ALA A 99 -9.29 -11.35 -13.04
N ASN A 100 -9.63 -12.40 -13.80
CA ASN A 100 -10.57 -12.31 -14.90
C ASN A 100 -12.00 -12.28 -14.37
N HIS A 101 -12.73 -11.19 -14.53
CA HIS A 101 -14.14 -11.11 -14.19
C HIS A 101 -15.03 -11.48 -15.38
N TYR A 102 -15.85 -12.51 -15.21
CA TYR A 102 -17.01 -12.69 -16.07
C TYR A 102 -18.13 -11.75 -15.60
N LYS A 103 -18.71 -10.97 -16.52
CA LYS A 103 -19.80 -10.02 -16.24
C LYS A 103 -20.88 -10.69 -15.40
N GLY A 104 -21.07 -10.21 -14.17
CA GLY A 104 -22.24 -10.51 -13.35
C GLY A 104 -22.02 -11.38 -12.10
N GLU A 105 -20.82 -11.89 -11.85
CA GLU A 105 -20.56 -12.70 -10.66
C GLU A 105 -19.62 -11.96 -9.70
N TYR A 106 -20.20 -11.33 -8.71
CA TYR A 106 -19.52 -10.51 -7.71
C TYR A 106 -18.54 -11.29 -6.81
N TYR A 107 -18.45 -12.61 -6.86
CA TYR A 107 -17.59 -13.45 -6.02
C TYR A 107 -17.38 -14.88 -6.55
N SER A 108 -17.13 -15.10 -7.81
CA SER A 108 -16.54 -16.38 -8.15
C SER A 108 -15.03 -16.32 -7.88
N ARG A 109 -14.63 -16.79 -6.72
CA ARG A 109 -13.27 -16.79 -6.14
C ARG A 109 -12.22 -17.55 -6.95
N TRP A 110 -12.53 -17.93 -8.16
CA TRP A 110 -11.77 -18.86 -8.97
C TRP A 110 -11.70 -18.43 -10.43
N ASN A 111 -11.87 -17.14 -10.68
CA ASN A 111 -11.59 -16.62 -12.00
C ASN A 111 -10.09 -16.76 -12.27
N GLU A 112 -9.75 -17.21 -13.46
CA GLU A 112 -8.36 -17.28 -13.87
C GLU A 112 -7.70 -15.90 -13.78
N PRO A 113 -6.38 -15.81 -13.46
CA PRO A 113 -5.69 -14.54 -13.48
C PRO A 113 -5.67 -13.96 -14.91
N THR A 114 -5.67 -12.65 -15.01
CA THR A 114 -5.30 -11.98 -16.26
C THR A 114 -3.82 -12.26 -16.56
N LYS A 115 -3.40 -12.15 -17.81
CA LYS A 115 -1.96 -12.15 -18.10
C LYS A 115 -1.33 -10.89 -17.52
N PRO A 116 -0.17 -11.00 -16.83
CA PRO A 116 0.57 -9.81 -16.42
C PRO A 116 0.86 -8.93 -17.63
N THR A 117 0.45 -7.67 -17.56
CA THR A 117 0.46 -6.75 -18.71
C THR A 117 1.00 -5.40 -18.32
N LEU A 118 1.91 -4.86 -19.14
CA LEU A 118 2.41 -3.48 -19.03
C LEU A 118 1.81 -2.63 -20.15
N THR A 119 1.15 -1.53 -19.77
CA THR A 119 0.46 -0.63 -20.67
C THR A 119 0.97 0.80 -20.48
N LYS A 120 1.28 1.51 -21.56
CA LYS A 120 1.55 2.94 -21.56
C LYS A 120 0.22 3.69 -21.72
N ILE A 121 0.00 4.67 -20.87
CA ILE A 121 -1.13 5.58 -20.97
C ILE A 121 -0.64 6.91 -21.52
N SER A 122 -1.32 7.42 -22.52
CA SER A 122 -1.06 8.73 -23.10
C SER A 122 -2.37 9.40 -23.49
N ARG A 123 -2.32 10.71 -23.72
CA ARG A 123 -3.47 11.49 -24.17
C ARG A 123 -3.28 11.91 -25.62
N ASN A 124 -4.26 11.68 -26.44
CA ASN A 124 -4.32 12.19 -27.82
C ASN A 124 -4.56 13.71 -27.85
N ILE A 125 -4.32 14.33 -29.00
CA ILE A 125 -4.54 15.77 -29.22
C ILE A 125 -6.00 16.18 -28.96
N ASP A 126 -6.96 15.29 -29.23
CA ASP A 126 -8.39 15.51 -28.98
C ASP A 126 -8.78 15.32 -27.50
N GLY A 127 -7.81 15.01 -26.62
CA GLY A 127 -8.03 14.77 -25.19
C GLY A 127 -8.43 13.34 -24.83
N SER A 128 -8.66 12.46 -25.79
CA SER A 128 -8.98 11.06 -25.52
C SER A 128 -7.78 10.29 -24.96
N ILE A 129 -8.05 9.28 -24.13
CA ILE A 129 -7.01 8.42 -23.55
C ILE A 129 -6.60 7.37 -24.58
N ARG A 130 -5.30 7.28 -24.82
CA ARG A 130 -4.68 6.23 -25.62
C ARG A 130 -4.00 5.24 -24.69
N ARG A 131 -4.21 3.94 -24.96
CA ARG A 131 -3.62 2.81 -24.24
C ARG A 131 -2.82 2.00 -25.23
N ASP A 132 -1.51 1.90 -24.99
CA ASP A 132 -0.60 1.10 -25.81
C ASP A 132 -0.09 -0.06 -24.95
N THR A 133 -0.49 -1.27 -25.25
CA THR A 133 0.08 -2.46 -24.62
C THR A 133 1.51 -2.63 -25.05
N LEU A 134 2.44 -2.52 -24.10
CA LEU A 134 3.89 -2.58 -24.36
C LEU A 134 4.41 -4.01 -24.26
N LYS A 135 3.95 -4.74 -23.26
CA LYS A 135 4.41 -6.12 -22.98
C LYS A 135 3.33 -6.93 -22.29
N ILE A 136 3.22 -8.19 -22.69
CA ILE A 136 2.36 -9.20 -22.04
C ILE A 136 3.27 -10.37 -21.69
N TRP A 137 3.23 -10.78 -20.43
CA TRP A 137 3.93 -11.99 -19.98
C TRP A 137 3.04 -13.22 -20.06
N PRO A 138 3.60 -14.43 -20.09
CA PRO A 138 2.83 -15.66 -20.01
C PRO A 138 1.97 -15.72 -18.73
N ASP A 139 0.83 -16.39 -18.80
CA ASP A 139 -0.08 -16.63 -17.67
C ASP A 139 0.51 -17.51 -16.55
N THR A 140 1.66 -18.15 -16.80
CA THR A 140 2.45 -18.84 -15.77
C THR A 140 3.27 -17.91 -14.87
N ARG A 141 3.34 -16.62 -15.20
CA ARG A 141 4.07 -15.60 -14.42
C ARG A 141 3.11 -14.92 -13.45
N ILE A 142 3.61 -14.50 -12.31
CA ILE A 142 2.83 -13.84 -11.27
C ILE A 142 3.34 -12.42 -10.99
N GLY A 143 2.42 -11.50 -10.69
CA GLY A 143 2.76 -10.09 -10.46
C GLY A 143 3.47 -9.85 -9.12
N VAL A 144 3.26 -10.72 -8.13
CA VAL A 144 3.87 -10.64 -6.79
C VAL A 144 5.26 -11.31 -6.76
N ASP A 145 5.99 -11.28 -7.86
CA ASP A 145 7.31 -11.88 -7.98
C ASP A 145 8.37 -10.78 -8.12
N ALA A 146 9.42 -10.83 -7.30
CA ALA A 146 10.54 -9.89 -7.35
C ALA A 146 11.19 -9.84 -8.74
N GLN A 147 11.29 -10.97 -9.44
CA GLN A 147 11.78 -11.02 -10.80
C GLN A 147 10.84 -10.29 -11.77
N MET A 148 9.52 -10.41 -11.60
CA MET A 148 8.55 -9.69 -12.43
C MET A 148 8.69 -8.18 -12.26
N LEU A 149 8.78 -7.70 -11.02
CA LEU A 149 9.00 -6.28 -10.73
C LEU A 149 10.32 -5.80 -11.36
N ASN A 150 11.41 -6.56 -11.21
CA ASN A 150 12.69 -6.24 -11.81
C ASN A 150 12.60 -6.15 -13.34
N GLU A 151 11.91 -7.10 -13.99
CA GLU A 151 11.73 -7.09 -15.45
C GLU A 151 10.92 -5.87 -15.92
N VAL A 152 9.88 -5.47 -15.19
CA VAL A 152 9.06 -4.28 -15.50
C VAL A 152 9.91 -3.02 -15.36
N LEU A 153 10.65 -2.89 -14.27
CA LEU A 153 11.49 -1.71 -14.01
C LEU A 153 12.66 -1.63 -15.01
N SER A 154 13.34 -2.75 -15.30
CA SER A 154 14.40 -2.80 -16.30
C SER A 154 13.88 -2.41 -17.69
N TYR A 155 12.75 -2.97 -18.11
CA TYR A 155 12.10 -2.59 -19.35
C TYR A 155 11.77 -1.09 -19.38
N THR A 156 11.27 -0.56 -18.25
CA THR A 156 10.95 0.86 -18.12
C THR A 156 12.20 1.72 -18.34
N LYS A 157 13.30 1.41 -17.63
CA LYS A 157 14.54 2.18 -17.74
C LYS A 157 15.16 2.12 -19.14
N GLU A 158 15.08 0.95 -19.79
CA GLU A 158 15.61 0.74 -21.14
C GLU A 158 14.82 1.50 -22.23
N ASN A 159 13.52 1.69 -22.05
CA ASN A 159 12.64 2.24 -23.09
C ASN A 159 12.13 3.66 -22.81
N PHE A 160 12.22 4.13 -21.56
CA PHE A 160 11.75 5.44 -21.13
C PHE A 160 12.83 6.08 -20.26
N ASP A 161 13.81 6.74 -20.88
CA ASP A 161 14.81 7.51 -20.12
C ASP A 161 14.19 8.82 -19.64
N ALA A 162 14.27 9.09 -18.33
CA ALA A 162 13.61 10.22 -17.70
C ALA A 162 14.49 10.84 -16.61
N GLU A 163 14.19 12.10 -16.29
CA GLU A 163 14.84 12.81 -15.19
C GLU A 163 14.38 12.28 -13.83
N LYS A 164 13.09 11.83 -13.73
CA LYS A 164 12.50 11.32 -12.50
C LYS A 164 11.70 10.04 -12.73
N TYR A 165 11.84 9.13 -11.77
CA TYR A 165 11.10 7.87 -11.73
C TYR A 165 10.34 7.73 -10.42
N GLY A 166 9.02 7.64 -10.51
CA GLY A 166 8.15 7.32 -9.38
C GLY A 166 7.43 6.00 -9.59
N ILE A 167 7.13 5.30 -8.51
CA ILE A 167 6.31 4.09 -8.55
C ILE A 167 5.29 4.09 -7.42
N LEU A 168 4.07 3.66 -7.74
CA LEU A 168 3.04 3.30 -6.77
C LEU A 168 2.88 1.79 -6.81
N LEU A 169 3.04 1.16 -5.65
CA LEU A 169 2.85 -0.27 -5.44
C LEU A 169 1.49 -0.47 -4.77
N SER A 170 0.52 -1.02 -5.51
CA SER A 170 -0.84 -1.23 -5.02
C SER A 170 -1.14 -2.72 -4.91
N SER A 171 -1.38 -3.17 -3.70
CA SER A 171 -1.75 -4.54 -3.33
C SER A 171 -2.06 -4.61 -1.84
N HIS A 172 -2.14 -5.83 -1.30
CA HIS A 172 -2.05 -6.06 0.13
C HIS A 172 -0.68 -5.64 0.72
N GLY A 173 -0.56 -5.31 2.03
CA GLY A 173 0.68 -4.97 2.75
C GLY A 173 0.75 -5.59 4.16
N SER A 174 1.90 -6.15 4.58
CA SER A 174 2.14 -6.64 5.95
C SER A 174 3.34 -5.96 6.62
N GLY A 175 3.76 -4.81 6.09
CA GLY A 175 4.93 -4.12 6.60
C GLY A 175 6.18 -4.99 6.48
N TRP A 176 6.89 -5.15 7.59
CA TRP A 176 8.11 -5.93 7.70
C TRP A 176 7.88 -7.41 8.06
N CYS A 177 6.63 -7.83 8.33
CA CYS A 177 6.35 -9.22 8.71
C CYS A 177 6.72 -10.17 7.56
N PRO A 178 7.28 -11.36 7.89
CA PRO A 178 7.60 -12.35 6.86
C PRO A 178 6.35 -12.81 6.12
N SER A 179 6.54 -13.19 4.87
CA SER A 179 5.50 -13.69 3.96
C SER A 179 4.59 -14.72 4.65
N GLY A 180 3.28 -14.49 4.59
CA GLY A 180 2.26 -15.34 5.19
C GLY A 180 2.11 -15.25 6.73
N TYR A 181 3.01 -14.55 7.43
CA TYR A 181 2.98 -14.49 8.88
C TYR A 181 1.79 -13.70 9.43
N LEU A 182 1.52 -12.54 8.87
CA LEU A 182 0.43 -11.68 9.35
C LEU A 182 -0.93 -12.39 9.21
N SER A 183 -1.09 -13.17 8.16
CA SER A 183 -2.30 -13.94 7.89
C SER A 183 -2.45 -15.17 8.76
N ASN A 184 -1.35 -15.84 9.11
CA ASN A 184 -1.38 -17.07 9.89
C ASN A 184 -0.17 -17.21 10.81
N PRO A 185 -0.06 -16.39 11.88
CA PRO A 185 1.08 -16.46 12.80
C PRO A 185 1.27 -17.85 13.43
N SER A 186 0.17 -18.55 13.69
CA SER A 186 0.21 -19.87 14.33
C SER A 186 0.90 -20.93 13.48
N LYS A 187 0.85 -20.81 12.15
CA LYS A 187 1.57 -21.71 11.24
C LYS A 187 3.09 -21.68 11.46
N PHE A 188 3.62 -20.54 11.89
CA PHE A 188 5.03 -20.29 12.02
C PHE A 188 5.55 -20.45 13.46
N GLU A 189 4.73 -20.11 14.45
CA GLU A 189 5.14 -20.08 15.86
C GLU A 189 4.81 -21.38 16.62
N ASN A 190 4.08 -22.28 16.02
CA ASN A 190 3.69 -23.51 16.70
C ASN A 190 4.67 -24.64 16.48
N SER A 191 5.51 -24.88 17.48
CA SER A 191 6.04 -26.20 17.81
C SER A 191 5.10 -26.98 18.75
N TYR A 192 3.85 -26.61 18.90
CA TYR A 192 2.87 -27.44 19.60
C TYR A 192 2.49 -28.61 18.70
N SER A 193 3.17 -29.76 18.95
CA SER A 193 2.59 -31.03 18.54
C SER A 193 1.30 -31.22 19.33
N TYR A 194 0.18 -31.28 18.65
CA TYR A 194 -1.11 -31.67 19.24
C TYR A 194 -0.91 -33.03 19.95
N SER A 195 -1.27 -33.11 21.21
CA SER A 195 -1.61 -34.37 21.80
C SER A 195 -3.05 -34.70 21.42
N ASP A 196 -3.36 -35.95 21.18
CA ASP A 196 -4.75 -36.39 20.91
C ASP A 196 -5.68 -36.08 22.11
N ASP A 197 -5.11 -35.63 23.23
CA ASP A 197 -5.81 -35.26 24.47
C ASP A 197 -6.15 -33.76 24.55
N ASP A 198 -5.75 -32.94 23.58
CA ASP A 198 -6.09 -31.52 23.60
C ASP A 198 -7.60 -31.30 23.34
N PRO A 199 -8.24 -30.35 24.07
CA PRO A 199 -9.65 -30.07 23.91
C PRO A 199 -10.04 -29.75 22.46
N VAL A 200 -11.17 -30.30 22.02
CA VAL A 200 -11.67 -30.14 20.63
C VAL A 200 -11.80 -28.66 20.22
N GLU A 201 -12.05 -27.76 21.20
CA GLU A 201 -12.13 -26.32 20.99
C GLU A 201 -10.78 -25.70 20.62
N ILE A 202 -9.68 -26.17 21.24
CA ILE A 202 -8.32 -25.72 20.90
C ILE A 202 -7.95 -26.21 19.50
N ARG A 203 -8.29 -27.45 19.15
CA ARG A 203 -8.11 -28.01 17.79
C ARG A 203 -8.91 -27.27 16.74
N ARG A 204 -10.15 -26.83 17.05
CA ARG A 204 -10.99 -26.05 16.14
C ARG A 204 -10.50 -24.61 15.98
N ALA A 205 -10.10 -23.93 17.06
CA ALA A 205 -9.61 -22.57 17.01
C ALA A 205 -8.32 -22.43 16.19
N GLN A 206 -7.54 -23.52 16.07
CA GLN A 206 -6.30 -23.55 15.28
C GLN A 206 -6.51 -24.10 13.87
N ALA A 207 -7.63 -24.81 13.63
CA ALA A 207 -8.04 -25.28 12.31
C ALA A 207 -8.89 -24.24 11.54
N GLU A 208 -9.26 -23.12 12.18
CA GLU A 208 -9.94 -22.03 11.48
C GLU A 208 -9.00 -21.38 10.47
N PRO A 209 -9.49 -21.08 9.27
CA PRO A 209 -8.68 -20.43 8.24
C PRO A 209 -8.18 -19.07 8.74
N PRO A 210 -6.99 -18.66 8.28
CA PRO A 210 -6.38 -17.41 8.68
C PRO A 210 -7.32 -16.23 8.55
N LEU A 211 -7.21 -15.27 9.48
CA LEU A 211 -8.03 -14.06 9.57
C LEU A 211 -8.06 -13.19 8.31
N LEU A 212 -7.12 -13.37 7.38
CA LEU A 212 -7.14 -12.73 6.05
C LEU A 212 -8.34 -13.18 5.19
N TYR A 213 -8.94 -14.30 5.52
CA TYR A 213 -10.15 -14.79 4.86
C TYR A 213 -11.43 -14.50 5.65
N ASN A 214 -11.45 -13.48 6.44
CA ASN A 214 -12.70 -12.81 6.68
C ASN A 214 -13.15 -12.24 5.33
N LEU A 215 -13.63 -13.17 4.49
CA LEU A 215 -14.55 -12.82 3.42
C LEU A 215 -15.47 -11.78 4.00
N ALA A 216 -15.36 -10.58 3.46
CA ALA A 216 -16.07 -9.41 3.92
C ALA A 216 -17.35 -9.86 4.62
N ARG A 217 -17.35 -9.88 5.95
CA ARG A 217 -18.62 -9.90 6.62
C ARG A 217 -19.32 -8.72 6.00
N PRO A 218 -20.60 -8.83 5.62
CA PRO A 218 -21.29 -7.75 4.93
C PRO A 218 -21.13 -6.39 5.61
N ASP A 219 -20.64 -6.37 6.84
CA ASP A 219 -20.48 -5.24 7.73
C ASP A 219 -19.02 -4.80 7.96
N GLU A 220 -18.01 -5.47 7.37
CA GLU A 220 -16.60 -5.09 7.51
C GLU A 220 -16.13 -4.30 6.29
N ILE A 221 -15.49 -3.15 6.56
CA ILE A 221 -14.88 -2.32 5.54
C ILE A 221 -13.66 -3.06 5.00
N PRO A 222 -13.55 -3.28 3.67
CA PRO A 222 -12.38 -3.89 3.07
C PRO A 222 -11.13 -3.07 3.34
N VAL A 223 -9.99 -3.73 3.57
CA VAL A 223 -8.68 -3.11 3.77
C VAL A 223 -7.64 -3.82 2.92
N LYS A 224 -6.63 -3.07 2.48
CA LYS A 224 -5.52 -3.59 1.68
C LYS A 224 -4.51 -4.26 2.62
N SER A 225 -4.47 -5.59 2.65
CA SER A 225 -3.42 -6.37 3.31
C SER A 225 -2.45 -6.98 2.27
N MET A 226 -1.28 -7.46 2.58
CA MET A 226 -0.06 -7.71 1.77
C MET A 226 -0.23 -8.31 0.36
N GLY A 227 0.64 -7.91 -0.59
CA GLY A 227 0.79 -8.42 -1.93
C GLY A 227 0.66 -9.93 -2.00
N ALA A 228 -0.56 -10.41 -2.27
CA ALA A 228 -0.85 -11.82 -2.28
C ALA A 228 -1.37 -12.22 -3.66
N HIS A 229 -0.74 -13.24 -4.21
CA HIS A 229 -1.29 -13.99 -5.33
C HIS A 229 -1.91 -15.27 -4.78
N PHE A 230 -3.23 -15.38 -4.86
CA PHE A 230 -3.95 -16.53 -4.32
C PHE A 230 -3.77 -17.77 -5.19
N LEU A 231 -3.10 -18.78 -4.66
CA LEU A 231 -3.00 -20.10 -5.27
C LEU A 231 -4.24 -20.96 -4.96
N SER A 232 -4.80 -20.76 -3.76
CA SER A 232 -6.00 -21.45 -3.30
C SER A 232 -6.68 -20.65 -2.19
N LYS A 233 -7.81 -21.15 -1.69
CA LYS A 233 -8.48 -20.56 -0.52
C LYS A 233 -7.58 -20.46 0.73
N TYR A 234 -6.50 -21.23 0.80
CA TYR A 234 -5.65 -21.36 1.98
C TYR A 234 -4.18 -21.05 1.72
N GLU A 235 -3.82 -20.72 0.47
CA GLU A 235 -2.43 -20.52 0.07
C GLU A 235 -2.31 -19.27 -0.78
N SER A 236 -1.35 -18.42 -0.41
CA SER A 236 -0.95 -17.25 -1.16
C SER A 236 0.56 -17.23 -1.35
N ILE A 237 1.01 -16.61 -2.43
CA ILE A 237 2.40 -16.19 -2.61
C ILE A 237 2.44 -14.72 -2.24
N GLU A 238 3.35 -14.36 -1.37
CA GLU A 238 3.63 -13.00 -0.91
C GLU A 238 5.11 -12.70 -1.12
N MET A 239 5.49 -11.42 -1.18
CA MET A 239 6.89 -11.00 -1.35
C MET A 239 7.40 -10.43 -0.03
N ASP A 240 8.51 -10.94 0.46
CA ASP A 240 9.19 -10.34 1.61
C ASP A 240 9.77 -8.98 1.26
N ILE A 241 9.88 -8.08 2.24
CA ILE A 241 10.39 -6.72 2.02
C ILE A 241 11.84 -6.71 1.50
N GLN A 242 12.64 -7.70 1.86
CA GLN A 242 14.00 -7.87 1.38
C GLN A 242 14.05 -8.23 -0.11
N ASP A 243 13.13 -9.11 -0.56
CA ASP A 243 12.99 -9.46 -1.97
C ASP A 243 12.46 -8.27 -2.78
N LEU A 244 11.53 -7.50 -2.19
CA LEU A 244 11.05 -6.26 -2.79
C LEU A 244 12.21 -5.26 -3.00
N ALA A 245 13.03 -5.03 -1.97
CA ALA A 245 14.18 -4.13 -2.09
C ALA A 245 15.17 -4.61 -3.16
N ALA A 246 15.44 -5.93 -3.22
CA ALA A 246 16.33 -6.52 -4.20
C ALA A 246 15.79 -6.48 -5.64
N ALA A 247 14.49 -6.29 -5.83
CA ALA A 247 13.85 -6.24 -7.14
C ALA A 247 14.13 -4.94 -7.92
N PHE A 248 14.57 -3.87 -7.27
CA PHE A 248 14.82 -2.59 -7.90
C PHE A 248 16.19 -2.56 -8.62
N PRO A 249 16.23 -2.47 -9.96
CA PRO A 249 17.50 -2.45 -10.70
C PRO A 249 18.15 -1.07 -10.71
N PHE A 250 17.45 -0.03 -10.32
CA PHE A 250 17.92 1.35 -10.19
C PHE A 250 17.13 2.07 -9.09
N LYS A 251 17.67 3.20 -8.63
CA LYS A 251 17.06 4.00 -7.57
C LYS A 251 15.90 4.83 -8.12
N MET A 252 14.76 4.80 -7.41
CA MET A 252 13.59 5.61 -7.67
C MET A 252 13.71 6.97 -6.96
N ASP A 253 13.15 8.03 -7.52
CA ASP A 253 12.99 9.30 -6.80
C ASP A 253 11.98 9.16 -5.66
N TYR A 254 10.90 8.39 -5.89
CA TYR A 254 9.93 8.11 -4.83
C TYR A 254 9.19 6.79 -5.06
N ILE A 255 8.84 6.16 -3.93
CA ILE A 255 7.94 5.00 -3.86
C ILE A 255 6.71 5.37 -3.05
N ILE A 256 5.53 5.08 -3.57
CA ILE A 256 4.25 5.23 -2.87
C ILE A 256 3.68 3.84 -2.63
N PHE A 257 3.30 3.53 -1.39
CA PHE A 257 2.58 2.31 -1.07
C PHE A 257 1.09 2.59 -0.91
N ASP A 258 0.29 2.01 -1.76
CA ASP A 258 -1.13 1.82 -1.56
C ASP A 258 -1.35 0.41 -0.99
N ALA A 259 -0.82 0.21 0.20
CA ALA A 259 -0.76 -1.07 0.93
C ALA A 259 -0.64 -0.84 2.44
N CYS A 260 -1.20 -1.77 3.23
CA CYS A 260 -1.26 -1.66 4.69
C CYS A 260 0.12 -1.78 5.36
N PHE A 261 0.34 -1.05 6.46
CA PHE A 261 1.49 -1.18 7.37
C PHE A 261 2.87 -0.89 6.78
N MET A 262 2.95 -0.38 5.55
CA MET A 262 4.24 -0.11 4.91
C MET A 262 4.97 1.11 5.49
N GLY A 263 4.33 1.90 6.37
CA GLY A 263 4.92 3.03 7.10
C GLY A 263 5.70 2.61 8.34
N ALA A 264 6.41 1.49 8.29
CA ALA A 264 7.28 0.98 9.34
C ALA A 264 8.73 1.40 9.10
N VAL A 265 9.49 1.66 10.16
CA VAL A 265 10.91 2.02 10.04
C VAL A 265 11.73 0.91 9.42
N GLU A 266 11.37 -0.34 9.68
CA GLU A 266 11.98 -1.53 9.10
C GLU A 266 11.83 -1.53 7.57
N VAL A 267 10.62 -1.22 7.07
CA VAL A 267 10.32 -1.13 5.64
C VAL A 267 11.11 0.02 5.00
N ALA A 268 11.08 1.19 5.63
CA ALA A 268 11.80 2.34 5.12
C ALA A 268 13.32 2.08 5.05
N TYR A 269 13.86 1.41 6.06
CA TYR A 269 15.29 1.11 6.13
C TYR A 269 15.73 0.05 5.10
N GLU A 270 14.90 -0.99 4.84
CA GLU A 270 15.18 -1.94 3.75
C GLU A 270 15.21 -1.23 2.37
N LEU A 271 14.31 -0.26 2.15
CA LEU A 271 14.17 0.43 0.87
C LEU A 271 15.08 1.66 0.71
N ARG A 272 15.85 2.07 1.73
CA ARG A 272 16.63 3.33 1.75
C ARG A 272 17.62 3.50 0.59
N ASN A 273 18.09 2.38 0.05
CA ASN A 273 19.05 2.41 -1.06
C ASN A 273 18.38 2.41 -2.44
N VAL A 274 17.08 2.15 -2.51
CA VAL A 274 16.33 2.02 -3.76
C VAL A 274 15.33 3.15 -4.00
N THR A 275 15.17 4.06 -3.03
CA THR A 275 14.38 5.28 -3.21
C THR A 275 14.91 6.44 -2.39
N ASP A 276 14.64 7.68 -2.83
CA ASP A 276 14.91 8.89 -2.05
C ASP A 276 13.77 9.19 -1.08
N ILE A 277 12.53 9.05 -1.54
CA ILE A 277 11.32 9.34 -0.76
C ILE A 277 10.43 8.10 -0.70
N LEU A 278 9.92 7.82 0.49
CA LEU A 278 8.92 6.78 0.72
C LEU A 278 7.63 7.39 1.26
N ILE A 279 6.49 7.08 0.64
CA ILE A 279 5.15 7.47 1.11
C ILE A 279 4.38 6.21 1.49
N ALA A 280 3.93 6.13 2.75
CA ALA A 280 3.29 4.92 3.26
C ALA A 280 2.40 5.20 4.48
N SER A 281 1.51 4.24 4.79
CA SER A 281 0.64 4.24 5.95
C SER A 281 1.17 3.32 7.05
N GLN A 282 1.04 3.76 8.31
CA GLN A 282 1.38 2.96 9.50
C GLN A 282 0.26 1.98 9.87
N THR A 283 -0.97 2.30 9.46
CA THR A 283 -2.16 1.47 9.65
C THR A 283 -2.50 0.71 8.37
N GLU A 284 -3.61 0.01 8.40
CA GLU A 284 -4.26 -0.47 7.17
C GLU A 284 -4.68 0.73 6.30
N ILE A 285 -4.77 0.52 4.99
CA ILE A 285 -5.43 1.42 4.05
C ILE A 285 -6.78 0.80 3.69
N LEU A 286 -7.82 1.62 3.66
CA LEU A 286 -9.16 1.17 3.25
C LEU A 286 -9.16 0.73 1.77
N GLY A 287 -10.12 -0.10 1.39
CA GLY A 287 -10.20 -0.67 0.03
C GLY A 287 -10.15 0.35 -1.09
N ASP A 288 -10.76 1.53 -0.89
CA ASP A 288 -10.76 2.64 -1.86
C ASP A 288 -9.36 3.22 -2.13
N GLY A 289 -8.34 2.88 -1.32
CA GLY A 289 -6.94 3.21 -1.59
C GLY A 289 -6.63 4.71 -1.59
N MET A 290 -5.82 5.14 -2.56
CA MET A 290 -5.48 6.54 -2.78
C MET A 290 -6.60 7.25 -3.55
N ASP A 291 -6.61 8.59 -3.56
CA ASP A 291 -7.51 9.35 -4.43
C ASP A 291 -6.97 9.36 -5.87
N TYR A 292 -7.17 8.24 -6.57
CA TYR A 292 -6.65 8.03 -7.92
C TYR A 292 -7.21 9.02 -8.93
N GLN A 293 -8.43 9.52 -8.72
CA GLN A 293 -9.05 10.50 -9.62
C GLN A 293 -8.28 11.82 -9.67
N THR A 294 -7.62 12.23 -8.58
CA THR A 294 -6.85 13.48 -8.52
C THR A 294 -5.34 13.28 -8.52
N MET A 295 -4.86 12.04 -8.38
CA MET A 295 -3.46 11.68 -8.23
C MET A 295 -2.55 12.27 -9.30
N ALA A 296 -2.92 12.16 -10.57
CA ALA A 296 -2.10 12.63 -11.67
C ALA A 296 -1.78 14.12 -11.59
N GLY A 297 -2.68 14.93 -11.00
CA GLY A 297 -2.45 16.35 -10.77
C GLY A 297 -1.33 16.67 -9.79
N TYR A 298 -0.98 15.72 -8.91
CA TYR A 298 0.15 15.84 -7.99
C TYR A 298 1.42 15.18 -8.50
N ILE A 299 1.30 14.21 -9.39
CA ILE A 299 2.45 13.50 -9.97
C ILE A 299 3.09 14.30 -11.12
N TYR A 300 2.28 15.02 -11.92
CA TYR A 300 2.73 15.70 -13.12
C TYR A 300 2.53 17.23 -13.14
N PRO A 301 2.64 17.96 -12.03
CA PRO A 301 2.61 19.42 -12.11
C PRO A 301 3.89 19.94 -12.75
N TYR A 302 3.80 21.14 -13.34
CA TYR A 302 4.98 21.82 -13.85
C TYR A 302 6.00 22.05 -12.73
N GLY A 303 7.23 21.61 -12.94
CA GLY A 303 8.30 21.68 -11.94
C GLY A 303 8.53 20.38 -11.15
N GLY A 304 7.79 19.32 -11.45
CA GLY A 304 7.94 17.99 -10.87
C GLY A 304 6.87 17.63 -9.83
N PRO A 305 6.89 16.40 -9.30
CA PRO A 305 5.85 15.87 -8.41
C PRO A 305 5.69 16.70 -7.13
N ASP A 306 4.44 17.04 -6.80
CA ASP A 306 4.04 17.63 -5.50
C ASP A 306 3.64 16.51 -4.53
N LEU A 307 4.64 15.83 -3.98
CA LEU A 307 4.42 14.71 -3.06
C LEU A 307 3.80 15.16 -1.73
N ASN A 308 4.05 16.40 -1.31
CA ASN A 308 3.44 16.96 -0.11
C ASN A 308 1.94 17.19 -0.32
N GLY A 309 1.57 17.79 -1.45
CA GLY A 309 0.17 17.96 -1.84
C GLY A 309 -0.56 16.62 -2.02
N PHE A 310 0.13 15.61 -2.56
CA PHE A 310 -0.40 14.24 -2.67
C PHE A 310 -0.74 13.64 -1.29
N CYS A 311 0.18 13.71 -0.32
CA CYS A 311 -0.06 13.23 1.05
C CYS A 311 -1.20 13.99 1.74
N GLN A 312 -1.22 15.32 1.58
CA GLN A 312 -2.30 16.16 2.12
C GLN A 312 -3.65 15.77 1.52
N ARG A 313 -3.71 15.54 0.18
CA ARG A 313 -4.95 15.15 -0.50
C ARG A 313 -5.47 13.80 -0.02
N PHE A 314 -4.60 12.80 0.13
CA PHE A 314 -4.97 11.51 0.72
C PHE A 314 -5.59 11.69 2.10
N PHE A 315 -4.94 12.44 2.97
CA PHE A 315 -5.45 12.69 4.32
C PHE A 315 -6.80 13.42 4.29
N ASP A 316 -6.94 14.46 3.48
CA ASP A 316 -8.16 15.25 3.37
C ASP A 316 -9.34 14.41 2.86
N TYR A 317 -9.07 13.52 1.89
CA TYR A 317 -10.08 12.59 1.36
C TYR A 317 -10.70 11.75 2.48
N TYR A 318 -9.87 11.08 3.29
CA TYR A 318 -10.37 10.25 4.38
C TYR A 318 -10.86 11.08 5.59
N ASN A 319 -10.24 12.19 5.88
CA ASN A 319 -10.66 13.05 7.00
C ASN A 319 -12.02 13.71 6.76
N ALA A 320 -12.43 13.88 5.51
CA ALA A 320 -13.76 14.37 5.14
C ALA A 320 -14.85 13.28 5.25
N GLN A 321 -14.48 12.02 5.37
CA GLN A 321 -15.42 10.91 5.56
C GLN A 321 -16.03 10.90 6.96
N SER A 322 -16.93 9.95 7.24
CA SER A 322 -17.58 9.78 8.53
C SER A 322 -17.50 8.33 9.03
N GLY A 323 -17.69 8.15 10.34
CA GLY A 323 -17.72 6.82 10.95
C GLY A 323 -16.41 6.05 10.73
N GLN A 324 -16.51 4.79 10.35
CA GLN A 324 -15.36 3.91 10.12
C GLN A 324 -14.54 4.27 8.87
N TYR A 325 -15.16 4.96 7.90
CA TYR A 325 -14.46 5.42 6.69
C TYR A 325 -13.53 6.63 6.95
N ARG A 326 -13.73 7.36 8.06
CA ARG A 326 -12.80 8.41 8.49
C ARG A 326 -11.59 7.80 9.19
N SER A 327 -10.75 7.10 8.44
CA SER A 327 -9.65 6.31 8.98
C SER A 327 -8.46 6.32 8.04
N ALA A 328 -7.40 7.02 8.44
CA ALA A 328 -6.15 7.10 7.67
C ALA A 328 -4.96 7.45 8.54
N THR A 329 -3.80 6.93 8.17
CA THR A 329 -2.48 7.46 8.49
C THR A 329 -1.68 7.55 7.21
N ILE A 330 -0.81 8.54 7.10
CA ILE A 330 0.13 8.67 5.99
C ILE A 330 1.37 9.43 6.44
N SER A 331 2.52 9.03 5.91
CA SER A 331 3.77 9.75 6.11
C SER A 331 4.60 9.77 4.83
N MET A 332 5.36 10.86 4.66
CA MET A 332 6.40 11.00 3.66
C MET A 332 7.75 11.01 4.38
N ILE A 333 8.61 10.08 3.99
CA ILE A 333 9.84 9.72 4.69
C ILE A 333 11.02 10.04 3.76
N ASP A 334 11.98 10.82 4.25
CA ASP A 334 13.27 11.04 3.60
C ASP A 334 14.21 9.87 3.92
N CYS A 335 14.43 9.01 2.95
CA CYS A 335 15.27 7.82 3.11
C CYS A 335 16.76 8.15 3.34
N SER A 336 17.21 9.35 2.97
CA SER A 336 18.59 9.79 3.19
C SER A 336 18.95 9.99 4.68
N GLN A 337 17.95 10.18 5.54
CA GLN A 337 18.13 10.40 6.98
C GLN A 337 18.16 9.09 7.80
N LEU A 338 17.84 7.96 7.18
CA LEU A 338 17.61 6.69 7.90
C LEU A 338 18.88 6.08 8.50
N GLU A 339 20.04 6.31 7.91
CA GLU A 339 21.32 5.84 8.49
C GLU A 339 21.66 6.58 9.80
N GLU A 340 21.43 7.90 9.85
CA GLU A 340 21.62 8.67 11.05
C GLU A 340 20.62 8.26 12.14
N LEU A 341 19.35 8.06 11.75
CA LEU A 341 18.30 7.56 12.64
C LEU A 341 18.66 6.18 13.22
N ALA A 342 19.16 5.26 12.38
CA ALA A 342 19.58 3.92 12.82
C ALA A 342 20.77 3.99 13.80
N SER A 343 21.75 4.86 13.52
CA SER A 343 22.90 5.08 14.40
C SER A 343 22.47 5.57 15.78
N LYS A 344 21.58 6.56 15.84
CA LYS A 344 21.03 7.05 17.11
C LYS A 344 20.22 5.98 17.84
N CYS A 345 19.42 5.20 17.12
CA CYS A 345 18.66 4.10 17.71
C CYS A 345 19.54 3.00 18.27
N LYS A 346 20.69 2.70 17.63
CA LYS A 346 21.68 1.76 18.17
C LYS A 346 22.20 2.20 19.54
N GLU A 347 22.53 3.49 19.68
CA GLU A 347 22.95 4.07 20.95
C GLU A 347 21.84 3.97 22.00
N ILE A 348 20.62 4.33 21.64
CA ILE A 348 19.46 4.28 22.53
C ILE A 348 19.18 2.83 22.95
N PHE A 349 19.09 1.88 22.03
CA PHE A 349 18.76 0.50 22.35
C PHE A 349 19.83 -0.20 23.20
N SER A 350 21.10 0.19 23.05
CA SER A 350 22.17 -0.31 23.90
C SER A 350 22.17 0.34 25.28
N SER A 351 22.06 1.67 25.36
CA SER A 351 22.17 2.43 26.61
C SER A 351 20.93 2.33 27.50
N TYR A 352 19.74 2.23 26.88
CA TYR A 352 18.45 2.21 27.57
C TYR A 352 17.74 0.85 27.46
N ARG A 353 18.49 -0.25 27.40
CA ARG A 353 17.97 -1.62 27.25
C ARG A 353 16.96 -1.99 28.33
N ALA A 354 17.21 -1.60 29.58
CA ALA A 354 16.31 -1.87 30.69
C ALA A 354 14.98 -1.10 30.57
N ASP A 355 15.05 0.16 30.12
CA ASP A 355 13.86 0.97 29.88
C ASP A 355 13.05 0.42 28.71
N LEU A 356 13.70 0.02 27.62
CA LEU A 356 13.05 -0.63 26.49
C LEU A 356 12.34 -1.94 26.93
N SER A 357 12.99 -2.75 27.77
CA SER A 357 12.38 -3.95 28.34
C SER A 357 11.15 -3.62 29.18
N ASN A 358 11.18 -2.54 29.94
CA ASN A 358 10.03 -2.04 30.68
C ASN A 358 8.89 -1.56 29.76
N VAL A 359 9.21 -0.88 28.66
CA VAL A 359 8.22 -0.49 27.62
C VAL A 359 7.61 -1.75 26.99
N GLN A 360 8.41 -2.77 26.67
CA GLN A 360 7.92 -4.07 26.17
C GLN A 360 6.95 -4.73 27.13
N ALA A 361 7.25 -4.75 28.44
CA ALA A 361 6.36 -5.30 29.46
C ALA A 361 5.05 -4.50 29.61
N ASN A 362 5.07 -3.21 29.30
CA ASN A 362 3.94 -2.29 29.36
C ASN A 362 3.39 -1.90 27.98
N ARG A 363 3.57 -2.73 26.95
CA ARG A 363 3.23 -2.45 25.55
C ARG A 363 1.80 -1.96 25.32
N SER A 364 0.85 -2.34 26.19
CA SER A 364 -0.54 -1.85 26.10
C SER A 364 -0.70 -0.34 26.29
N LYS A 365 0.32 0.33 26.83
CA LYS A 365 0.39 1.79 26.98
C LYS A 365 1.02 2.51 25.79
N VAL A 366 1.59 1.76 24.83
CA VAL A 366 2.19 2.30 23.61
C VAL A 366 1.12 2.41 22.54
N GLN A 367 1.16 3.50 21.77
CA GLN A 367 0.27 3.67 20.63
C GLN A 367 0.47 2.53 19.63
N ARG A 368 -0.60 1.83 19.32
CA ARG A 368 -0.63 0.74 18.34
C ARG A 368 -1.28 1.16 17.03
N TYR A 369 -0.99 0.44 15.96
CA TYR A 369 -1.53 0.70 14.64
C TYR A 369 -2.30 -0.49 14.03
N TYR A 370 -2.37 -1.62 14.71
CA TYR A 370 -3.11 -2.78 14.22
C TYR A 370 -4.43 -2.97 14.98
N ARG A 371 -5.50 -3.30 14.26
CA ARG A 371 -6.87 -3.42 14.80
C ARG A 371 -7.09 -4.59 15.75
N SER A 372 -6.27 -5.67 15.65
CA SER A 372 -6.47 -6.83 16.51
C SER A 372 -6.55 -6.42 17.99
N ALA A 373 -7.58 -6.90 18.67
CA ALA A 373 -7.72 -6.69 20.12
C ALA A 373 -6.73 -7.56 20.93
N GLN A 374 -6.15 -8.59 20.32
CA GLN A 374 -5.21 -9.48 20.97
C GLN A 374 -3.83 -8.84 21.04
N SER A 375 -3.33 -8.56 22.24
CA SER A 375 -2.01 -7.97 22.45
C SER A 375 -0.85 -8.83 21.90
N SER A 376 -1.06 -10.13 21.79
CA SER A 376 -0.09 -11.08 21.19
C SER A 376 0.04 -10.94 19.67
N HIS A 377 -0.86 -10.20 19.01
CA HIS A 377 -0.83 -9.95 17.56
C HIS A 377 -0.56 -8.48 17.24
N GLN A 378 0.02 -7.71 18.18
CA GLN A 378 0.40 -6.32 17.94
C GLN A 378 1.88 -6.25 17.58
N TRP A 379 2.18 -5.92 16.32
CA TRP A 379 3.55 -5.83 15.80
C TRP A 379 3.91 -4.45 15.28
N PHE A 380 2.94 -3.53 15.22
CA PHE A 380 3.10 -2.18 14.70
C PHE A 380 2.73 -1.17 15.79
N TYR A 381 3.76 -0.58 16.39
CA TYR A 381 3.62 0.45 17.42
C TYR A 381 4.21 1.77 16.94
N ASP A 382 3.70 2.90 17.45
CA ASP A 382 4.29 4.20 17.12
C ASP A 382 5.74 4.28 17.59
N PHE A 383 6.64 4.53 16.65
CA PHE A 383 8.07 4.53 16.89
C PHE A 383 8.49 5.60 17.89
N GLY A 384 8.04 6.85 17.68
CA GLY A 384 8.34 7.94 18.59
C GLY A 384 7.78 7.73 20.00
N ASP A 385 6.60 7.09 20.12
CA ASP A 385 5.99 6.79 21.40
C ASP A 385 6.76 5.69 22.18
N ILE A 386 7.33 4.70 21.47
CA ILE A 386 8.25 3.72 22.08
C ILE A 386 9.43 4.45 22.68
N ILE A 387 10.14 5.27 21.90
CA ILE A 387 11.36 5.98 22.34
C ILE A 387 11.05 6.92 23.49
N LYS A 388 9.99 7.70 23.39
CA LYS A 388 9.56 8.62 24.45
C LYS A 388 9.31 7.92 25.79
N LYS A 389 8.88 6.66 25.77
CA LYS A 389 8.61 5.86 26.97
C LYS A 389 9.85 5.18 27.54
N CYS A 390 10.98 5.21 26.84
CA CYS A 390 12.26 4.70 27.36
C CYS A 390 12.94 5.66 28.37
N SER A 391 12.31 6.78 28.74
CA SER A 391 12.83 7.72 29.75
C SER A 391 14.27 8.17 29.49
N LEU A 392 14.56 8.51 28.23
CA LEU A 392 15.87 8.99 27.80
C LEU A 392 16.33 10.22 28.58
N SER A 393 17.64 10.51 28.55
CA SER A 393 18.14 11.82 28.95
C SER A 393 17.50 12.92 28.08
N PRO A 394 17.37 14.17 28.59
CA PRO A 394 16.84 15.27 27.77
C PRO A 394 17.63 15.49 26.48
N GLU A 395 18.95 15.28 26.54
CA GLU A 395 19.84 15.40 25.38
C GLU A 395 19.55 14.33 24.34
N ASP A 396 19.49 13.05 24.73
CA ASP A 396 19.21 11.95 23.81
C ASP A 396 17.81 12.05 23.21
N GLN A 397 16.82 12.48 24.02
CA GLN A 397 15.46 12.69 23.54
C GLN A 397 15.41 13.82 22.49
N ALA A 398 16.08 14.94 22.74
CA ALA A 398 16.11 16.08 21.82
C ALA A 398 16.80 15.72 20.50
N GLU A 399 17.92 15.01 20.57
CA GLU A 399 18.65 14.57 19.38
C GLU A 399 17.84 13.56 18.56
N PHE A 400 17.21 12.58 19.20
CA PHE A 400 16.32 11.64 18.50
C PHE A 400 15.16 12.37 17.82
N GLU A 401 14.50 13.31 18.51
CA GLU A 401 13.38 14.08 17.95
C GLU A 401 13.83 14.96 16.78
N GLU A 402 15.02 15.55 16.83
CA GLU A 402 15.58 16.33 15.73
C GLU A 402 15.80 15.48 14.49
N ILE A 403 16.45 14.30 14.65
CA ILE A 403 16.68 13.37 13.54
C ILE A 403 15.35 12.87 12.98
N LEU A 404 14.41 12.46 13.83
CA LEU A 404 13.09 12.00 13.39
C LEU A 404 12.32 13.08 12.63
N ASN A 405 12.39 14.35 13.08
CA ASN A 405 11.73 15.47 12.40
C ASN A 405 12.34 15.79 11.03
N ARG A 406 13.61 15.51 10.81
CA ARG A 406 14.24 15.60 9.47
C ARG A 406 13.87 14.41 8.59
N THR A 407 13.71 13.25 9.19
CA THR A 407 13.32 12.02 8.49
C THR A 407 11.87 12.08 7.99
N ILE A 408 10.96 12.67 8.76
CA ILE A 408 9.53 12.73 8.44
C ILE A 408 9.17 14.08 7.84
N LEU A 409 9.12 14.13 6.52
CA LEU A 409 8.81 15.35 5.77
C LEU A 409 7.33 15.76 5.85
N TYR A 410 6.44 14.78 5.97
CA TYR A 410 5.01 14.96 6.16
C TYR A 410 4.44 13.81 7.00
N LYS A 411 3.45 14.11 7.83
CA LYS A 411 2.65 13.08 8.50
C LYS A 411 1.25 13.60 8.84
N ALA A 412 0.26 12.73 8.71
CA ALA A 412 -1.10 13.01 9.13
C ALA A 412 -1.80 11.72 9.59
N ALA A 413 -2.72 11.85 10.54
CA ALA A 413 -3.52 10.76 11.06
C ALA A 413 -4.92 11.25 11.46
N THR A 414 -5.94 10.45 11.20
CA THR A 414 -7.27 10.67 11.78
C THR A 414 -7.27 10.34 13.27
N GLN A 415 -8.11 10.98 14.05
CA GLN A 415 -8.14 10.79 15.51
C GLN A 415 -8.49 9.37 15.95
N MET A 416 -9.29 8.67 15.15
CA MET A 416 -9.74 7.30 15.41
C MET A 416 -9.56 6.47 14.14
N PHE A 417 -9.18 5.22 14.29
CA PHE A 417 -9.05 4.29 13.20
C PHE A 417 -10.12 3.20 13.27
N MET A 418 -11.00 3.13 12.26
CA MET A 418 -12.08 2.13 12.04
C MET A 418 -12.90 1.80 13.30
N SER A 419 -13.18 2.80 14.16
CA SER A 419 -13.83 2.63 15.46
C SER A 419 -13.15 1.61 16.38
N SER A 420 -11.91 1.22 16.10
CA SER A 420 -11.16 0.19 16.83
C SER A 420 -10.23 0.78 17.90
N PHE A 421 -9.52 1.85 17.57
CA PHE A 421 -8.59 2.51 18.50
C PHE A 421 -8.41 3.99 18.16
N TYR A 422 -8.05 4.77 19.19
CA TYR A 422 -7.67 6.17 19.03
C TYR A 422 -6.19 6.27 18.65
N ILE A 423 -5.87 7.21 17.78
CA ILE A 423 -4.50 7.61 17.47
C ILE A 423 -4.23 8.87 18.28
N ASN A 424 -3.58 8.69 19.44
CA ASN A 424 -3.27 9.79 20.36
C ASN A 424 -1.89 10.37 20.09
N THR A 425 -1.00 9.55 19.51
CA THR A 425 0.34 9.95 19.06
C THR A 425 0.57 9.40 17.67
N HIS A 426 1.24 10.20 16.82
CA HIS A 426 1.61 9.79 15.48
C HIS A 426 2.96 10.39 15.12
N SER A 427 4.01 9.58 15.26
CA SER A 427 5.38 10.02 14.97
C SER A 427 5.72 10.00 13.49
N GLY A 428 4.94 9.31 12.67
CA GLY A 428 5.15 9.17 11.23
C GLY A 428 5.82 7.84 10.83
N LEU A 429 6.22 7.03 11.80
CA LEU A 429 6.72 5.67 11.59
C LEU A 429 6.14 4.72 12.63
N SER A 430 5.91 3.49 12.24
CA SER A 430 5.76 2.38 13.20
C SER A 430 7.08 1.63 13.36
N MET A 431 7.19 0.88 14.45
CA MET A 431 8.30 -0.03 14.74
C MET A 431 7.80 -1.27 15.47
N TYR A 432 8.51 -2.38 15.32
CA TYR A 432 8.31 -3.56 16.14
C TYR A 432 8.69 -3.29 17.61
N LEU A 433 7.85 -3.74 18.51
CA LEU A 433 8.17 -3.82 19.93
C LEU A 433 8.28 -5.31 20.29
N PRO A 434 9.50 -5.86 20.38
CA PRO A 434 9.72 -7.31 20.46
C PRO A 434 8.93 -8.02 21.54
N ILE A 435 8.43 -9.21 21.23
CA ILE A 435 7.75 -10.11 22.16
C ILE A 435 8.75 -11.21 22.55
N THR A 436 9.08 -11.28 23.82
CA THR A 436 10.17 -12.13 24.32
C THR A 436 9.82 -13.60 24.47
N THR A 437 8.56 -13.97 24.33
CA THR A 437 8.09 -15.36 24.50
C THR A 437 7.08 -15.74 23.42
N GLY A 438 7.22 -16.95 22.87
CA GLY A 438 6.27 -17.50 21.91
C GLY A 438 6.22 -16.79 20.55
N ARG A 439 7.33 -16.13 20.16
CA ARG A 439 7.51 -15.46 18.88
C ARG A 439 8.93 -15.65 18.33
N ASP A 440 9.46 -16.86 18.51
CA ASP A 440 10.85 -17.17 18.14
C ASP A 440 11.06 -17.07 16.62
N TYR A 441 10.10 -17.53 15.82
CA TYR A 441 10.16 -17.41 14.38
C TYR A 441 10.19 -15.93 13.94
N LEU A 442 9.27 -15.13 14.45
CA LEU A 442 9.18 -13.70 14.12
C LEU A 442 10.45 -12.94 14.54
N ASN A 443 10.93 -13.18 15.76
CA ASN A 443 12.16 -12.57 16.26
C ASN A 443 13.39 -13.00 15.43
N ASN A 444 13.48 -14.27 15.04
CA ASN A 444 14.57 -14.76 14.19
C ASN A 444 14.51 -14.15 12.80
N PHE A 445 13.33 -14.00 12.21
CA PHE A 445 13.17 -13.27 10.95
C PHE A 445 13.58 -11.80 11.13
N TYR A 446 13.11 -11.12 12.19
CA TYR A 446 13.46 -9.73 12.45
C TYR A 446 14.98 -9.49 12.53
N LYS A 447 15.73 -10.43 13.07
CA LYS A 447 17.22 -10.39 13.10
C LYS A 447 17.83 -10.34 11.70
N THR A 448 17.14 -10.82 10.66
CA THR A 448 17.64 -10.79 9.29
C THR A 448 17.44 -9.43 8.61
N LEU A 449 16.57 -8.57 9.14
CA LEU A 449 16.29 -7.25 8.59
C LEU A 449 17.48 -6.30 8.77
N GLU A 450 17.74 -5.47 7.79
CA GLU A 450 18.83 -4.48 7.82
C GLU A 450 18.69 -3.51 9.01
N TRP A 451 17.44 -3.11 9.34
CA TRP A 451 17.18 -2.29 10.52
C TRP A 451 17.70 -2.94 11.80
N ASN A 452 17.42 -4.23 12.01
CA ASN A 452 17.91 -4.90 13.22
C ASN A 452 19.43 -5.11 13.20
N LYS A 453 20.02 -5.40 12.05
CA LYS A 453 21.49 -5.49 11.91
C LYS A 453 22.17 -4.17 12.25
N ALA A 454 21.55 -3.04 11.90
CA ALA A 454 22.07 -1.71 12.19
C ALA A 454 21.88 -1.33 13.67
N THR A 455 20.74 -1.64 14.28
CA THR A 455 20.33 -1.11 15.58
C THR A 455 20.47 -2.08 16.74
N GLY A 456 20.39 -3.41 16.50
CA GLY A 456 20.44 -4.43 17.54
C GLY A 456 19.23 -4.42 18.47
N LEU A 457 18.04 -4.09 17.96
CA LEU A 457 16.79 -4.08 18.74
C LEU A 457 16.48 -5.46 19.32
N VAL A 458 16.55 -6.50 18.49
CA VAL A 458 16.39 -7.92 18.85
C VAL A 458 17.76 -8.58 18.87
N GLU A 459 18.14 -9.10 20.03
CA GLU A 459 19.41 -9.83 20.25
C GLU A 459 19.36 -11.29 19.81
#